data_87f745c7c9b50ca667587b1c4f54063c
#
_entry.id   87f745c7c9b50ca667587b1c4f54063c
#
_cell.length_a   1.000
_cell.length_b   1.000
_cell.length_c   1.000
_cell.angle_alpha   90.00
_cell.angle_beta   90.00
_cell.angle_gamma   90.00
#
_symmetry.space_group_name_H-M   'P 1'
#
loop_
_entity.id
_entity.type
_entity.pdbx_description
1 polymer ?
#
loop_
_entity_poly.entity_id
_entity_poly.type
_entity_poly.pdbx_seq_one_letter_code
_entity_poly.pdbx_strand_id
1 'polypeptide(L)'
;MLKEALQIPDTFICRNRLHVDGIEALCILLKRFSYPIRFGDMVPRFGRSEPQLCMITGDITNFVYNMHHQKLSDFNQQWLSPANLQNFANAIHQAGAPLDNCWGFVDGTVRPICRPNQLQRVVYNGHKRVHALKFQSIAAPNGLVANLFGPIEGRRHDSGMLADSNVLPRLRQICRRNNQIPLCIYGDLAYPLRPELQKPFQGLQLTQDQKDYNTAMSKCRIGVEWVFGEITNYFKFMDFKRNLKIGLSPIGKMYIVCTLLTNARTCMYGSQSSSYFRIDPPTVWDYFQ
;
A
#
# COMPACT_ATOMS: atom_id res chain seq x y z
N MET A 1 12.69 -17.50 -6.96
CA MET A 1 12.44 -16.73 -5.73
C MET A 1 11.10 -15.97 -5.75
N LEU A 2 10.91 -14.83 -6.49
CA LEU A 2 9.61 -14.09 -6.44
C LEU A 2 8.43 -14.91 -6.99
N LYS A 3 8.60 -15.66 -8.10
CA LYS A 3 7.59 -16.55 -8.67
C LYS A 3 7.10 -17.58 -7.64
N GLU A 4 8.04 -18.24 -6.97
CA GLU A 4 7.73 -19.26 -5.95
C GLU A 4 7.06 -18.62 -4.73
N ALA A 5 7.56 -17.48 -4.22
CA ALA A 5 6.94 -16.76 -3.11
C ALA A 5 5.49 -16.34 -3.41
N LEU A 6 5.22 -15.92 -4.64
CA LEU A 6 3.87 -15.61 -5.13
C LEU A 6 3.06 -16.86 -5.49
N GLN A 7 3.62 -18.06 -5.33
CA GLN A 7 2.98 -19.36 -5.65
C GLN A 7 2.47 -19.45 -7.10
N ILE A 8 3.16 -18.78 -8.04
CA ILE A 8 2.81 -18.85 -9.47
C ILE A 8 3.26 -20.21 -10.00
N PRO A 9 2.35 -21.02 -10.59
CA PRO A 9 2.69 -22.34 -11.12
C PRO A 9 3.69 -22.27 -12.26
N ASP A 10 4.44 -23.35 -12.51
CA ASP A 10 5.41 -23.44 -13.62
C ASP A 10 4.72 -23.22 -14.97
N THR A 11 3.56 -23.83 -15.16
CA THR A 11 2.69 -23.57 -16.30
C THR A 11 1.46 -22.81 -15.82
N PHE A 12 1.38 -21.52 -16.17
CA PHE A 12 0.24 -20.68 -15.88
C PHE A 12 -0.81 -20.82 -16.97
N ILE A 13 -2.03 -21.22 -16.61
CA ILE A 13 -3.14 -21.44 -17.56
C ILE A 13 -4.10 -20.26 -17.49
N CYS A 14 -4.24 -19.53 -18.59
CA CYS A 14 -5.20 -18.43 -18.72
C CYS A 14 -6.63 -18.96 -18.98
N ARG A 15 -7.64 -18.10 -18.73
CA ARG A 15 -9.08 -18.42 -18.86
C ARG A 15 -9.51 -19.03 -20.21
N ASN A 16 -8.76 -18.76 -21.30
CA ASN A 16 -9.02 -19.33 -22.62
C ASN A 16 -8.16 -20.56 -22.92
N ARG A 17 -7.59 -21.20 -21.89
CA ARG A 17 -6.65 -22.35 -21.97
C ARG A 17 -5.32 -22.01 -22.66
N LEU A 18 -4.94 -20.75 -22.76
CA LEU A 18 -3.60 -20.37 -23.18
C LEU A 18 -2.60 -20.76 -22.07
N HIS A 19 -1.60 -21.55 -22.43
CA HIS A 19 -0.52 -21.97 -21.55
C HIS A 19 0.64 -20.98 -21.68
N VAL A 20 1.18 -20.55 -20.54
CA VAL A 20 2.29 -19.61 -20.44
C VAL A 20 3.24 -20.11 -19.36
N ASP A 21 4.54 -20.02 -19.59
CA ASP A 21 5.51 -20.22 -18.51
C ASP A 21 5.27 -19.23 -17.37
N GLY A 22 5.31 -19.70 -16.12
CA GLY A 22 4.98 -18.87 -14.95
C GLY A 22 5.95 -17.71 -14.75
N ILE A 23 7.23 -17.86 -15.12
CA ILE A 23 8.22 -16.76 -15.09
C ILE A 23 7.88 -15.76 -16.19
N GLU A 24 7.54 -16.24 -17.39
CA GLU A 24 7.13 -15.36 -18.50
C GLU A 24 5.88 -14.54 -18.11
N ALA A 25 4.85 -15.18 -17.53
CA ALA A 25 3.65 -14.48 -17.08
C ALA A 25 3.97 -13.39 -16.05
N LEU A 26 4.84 -13.68 -15.07
CA LEU A 26 5.32 -12.70 -14.10
C LEU A 26 6.11 -11.56 -14.78
N CYS A 27 7.00 -11.88 -15.72
CA CYS A 27 7.78 -10.87 -16.45
C CYS A 27 6.87 -9.94 -17.29
N ILE A 28 5.82 -10.47 -17.91
CA ILE A 28 4.81 -9.69 -18.64
C ILE A 28 4.09 -8.73 -17.69
N LEU A 29 3.66 -9.20 -16.52
CA LEU A 29 3.03 -8.36 -15.48
C LEU A 29 3.97 -7.23 -15.03
N LEU A 30 5.19 -7.57 -14.61
CA LEU A 30 6.17 -6.60 -14.13
C LEU A 30 6.51 -5.57 -15.20
N LYS A 31 6.73 -6.00 -16.46
CA LYS A 31 7.00 -5.10 -17.58
C LYS A 31 5.84 -4.15 -17.85
N ARG A 32 4.60 -4.66 -17.79
CA ARG A 32 3.41 -3.85 -18.01
C ARG A 32 3.20 -2.80 -16.92
N PHE A 33 3.46 -3.15 -15.65
CA PHE A 33 3.23 -2.24 -14.52
C PHE A 33 4.38 -1.28 -14.28
N SER A 34 5.63 -1.66 -14.57
CA SER A 34 6.80 -0.80 -14.35
C SER A 34 6.77 0.47 -15.20
N TYR A 35 6.16 0.42 -16.39
CA TYR A 35 6.10 1.57 -17.29
C TYR A 35 4.80 1.58 -18.12
N PRO A 36 4.23 2.75 -18.48
CA PRO A 36 3.01 2.84 -19.29
C PRO A 36 3.27 2.48 -20.78
N ILE A 37 3.74 1.27 -21.01
CA ILE A 37 4.03 0.68 -22.34
C ILE A 37 2.74 0.18 -22.99
N ARG A 38 2.61 0.25 -24.32
CA ARG A 38 1.53 -0.38 -25.08
C ARG A 38 1.78 -1.87 -25.22
N PHE A 39 0.72 -2.68 -25.39
CA PHE A 39 0.88 -4.11 -25.65
C PHE A 39 1.63 -4.37 -26.98
N GLY A 40 1.37 -3.55 -28.01
CA GLY A 40 2.10 -3.63 -29.28
C GLY A 40 3.61 -3.54 -29.11
N ASP A 41 4.09 -2.66 -28.22
CA ASP A 41 5.53 -2.50 -27.94
C ASP A 41 6.13 -3.68 -27.14
N MET A 42 5.28 -4.53 -26.56
CA MET A 42 5.70 -5.75 -25.86
C MET A 42 5.79 -6.97 -26.78
N VAL A 43 5.12 -6.95 -27.95
CA VAL A 43 5.11 -8.05 -28.93
C VAL A 43 6.51 -8.50 -29.33
N PRO A 44 7.45 -7.62 -29.72
CA PRO A 44 8.79 -8.04 -30.10
C PRO A 44 9.59 -8.69 -28.96
N ARG A 45 9.26 -8.36 -27.70
CA ARG A 45 9.99 -8.88 -26.54
C ARG A 45 9.52 -10.26 -26.11
N PHE A 46 8.21 -10.51 -26.18
CA PHE A 46 7.59 -11.73 -25.66
C PHE A 46 7.12 -12.70 -26.76
N GLY A 47 7.16 -12.29 -28.02
CA GLY A 47 6.72 -13.13 -29.14
C GLY A 47 5.23 -13.48 -29.12
N ARG A 48 4.41 -12.71 -28.37
CA ARG A 48 2.97 -12.94 -28.20
C ARG A 48 2.15 -11.82 -28.80
N SER A 49 0.97 -12.13 -29.32
CA SER A 49 0.06 -11.13 -29.86
C SER A 49 -0.49 -10.21 -28.74
N GLU A 50 -0.91 -8.99 -29.12
CA GLU A 50 -1.48 -8.02 -28.16
C GLU A 50 -2.66 -8.58 -27.34
N PRO A 51 -3.64 -9.32 -27.94
CA PRO A 51 -4.70 -9.97 -27.18
C PRO A 51 -4.20 -10.97 -26.15
N GLN A 52 -3.17 -11.77 -26.48
CA GLN A 52 -2.56 -12.70 -25.53
C GLN A 52 -1.89 -11.96 -24.39
N LEU A 53 -1.09 -10.93 -24.67
CA LEU A 53 -0.44 -10.10 -23.63
C LEU A 53 -1.45 -9.42 -22.71
N CYS A 54 -2.53 -8.92 -23.27
CA CYS A 54 -3.63 -8.32 -22.50
C CYS A 54 -4.27 -9.35 -21.55
N MET A 55 -4.56 -10.55 -22.06
CA MET A 55 -5.18 -11.62 -21.30
C MET A 55 -4.26 -12.13 -20.20
N ILE A 56 -3.00 -12.44 -20.52
CA ILE A 56 -2.00 -12.88 -19.54
C ILE A 56 -1.87 -11.85 -18.43
N THR A 57 -1.72 -10.57 -18.77
CA THR A 57 -1.63 -9.48 -17.77
C THR A 57 -2.85 -9.46 -16.85
N GLY A 58 -4.05 -9.59 -17.39
CA GLY A 58 -5.29 -9.60 -16.61
C GLY A 58 -5.39 -10.82 -15.70
N ASP A 59 -5.08 -11.98 -16.22
CA ASP A 59 -5.23 -13.25 -15.48
C ASP A 59 -4.17 -13.40 -14.38
N ILE A 60 -2.91 -13.04 -14.65
CA ILE A 60 -1.87 -13.04 -13.61
C ILE A 60 -2.12 -11.96 -12.54
N THR A 61 -2.67 -10.79 -12.91
CA THR A 61 -3.11 -9.76 -11.94
C THR A 61 -4.19 -10.32 -11.03
N ASN A 62 -5.19 -10.99 -11.58
CA ASN A 62 -6.26 -11.62 -10.81
C ASN A 62 -5.73 -12.75 -9.91
N PHE A 63 -4.79 -13.56 -10.41
CA PHE A 63 -4.18 -14.63 -9.64
C PHE A 63 -3.45 -14.08 -8.41
N VAL A 64 -2.52 -13.15 -8.59
CA VAL A 64 -1.77 -12.54 -7.48
C VAL A 64 -2.70 -11.85 -6.49
N TYR A 65 -3.71 -11.14 -6.98
CA TYR A 65 -4.72 -10.51 -6.14
C TYR A 65 -5.47 -11.55 -5.30
N ASN A 66 -6.03 -12.58 -5.91
CA ASN A 66 -6.85 -13.58 -5.22
C ASN A 66 -6.06 -14.35 -4.16
N MET A 67 -4.80 -14.67 -4.45
CA MET A 67 -3.94 -15.40 -3.53
C MET A 67 -3.46 -14.56 -2.34
N HIS A 68 -3.17 -13.26 -2.54
CA HIS A 68 -2.37 -12.51 -1.58
C HIS A 68 -2.98 -11.20 -1.07
N HIS A 69 -4.15 -10.74 -1.58
CA HIS A 69 -4.73 -9.46 -1.15
C HIS A 69 -4.98 -9.39 0.36
N GLN A 70 -5.24 -10.53 1.01
CA GLN A 70 -5.45 -10.62 2.45
C GLN A 70 -4.23 -10.18 3.25
N LYS A 71 -3.00 -10.31 2.71
CA LYS A 71 -1.76 -9.80 3.33
C LYS A 71 -1.78 -8.28 3.57
N LEU A 72 -2.64 -7.56 2.85
CA LEU A 72 -2.84 -6.12 3.05
C LEU A 72 -4.10 -5.79 3.86
N SER A 73 -4.77 -6.77 4.41
CA SER A 73 -5.97 -6.55 5.23
C SER A 73 -5.93 -7.29 6.56
N ASP A 74 -5.20 -8.38 6.68
CA ASP A 74 -5.07 -9.16 7.90
C ASP A 74 -3.85 -8.73 8.71
N PHE A 75 -4.06 -8.44 9.99
CA PHE A 75 -2.98 -8.15 10.95
C PHE A 75 -2.44 -9.38 11.66
N ASN A 76 -3.08 -10.54 11.49
CA ASN A 76 -2.61 -11.80 12.06
C ASN A 76 -1.47 -12.40 11.21
N GLN A 77 -0.35 -11.68 11.16
CA GLN A 77 0.85 -12.06 10.43
C GLN A 77 2.05 -12.07 11.39
N GLN A 78 2.96 -13.01 11.21
CA GLN A 78 4.12 -13.18 12.11
C GLN A 78 4.97 -11.90 12.23
N TRP A 79 5.17 -11.17 11.14
CA TRP A 79 5.93 -9.92 11.15
C TRP A 79 5.21 -8.75 11.83
N LEU A 80 3.91 -8.90 12.14
CA LEU A 80 3.08 -7.98 12.95
C LEU A 80 2.84 -8.53 14.36
N SER A 81 3.65 -9.46 14.82
CA SER A 81 3.57 -9.97 16.20
C SER A 81 3.73 -8.84 17.23
N PRO A 82 3.18 -8.99 18.45
CA PRO A 82 3.30 -7.96 19.50
C PRO A 82 4.75 -7.54 19.77
N ALA A 83 5.69 -8.48 19.70
CA ALA A 83 7.13 -8.19 19.85
C ALA A 83 7.65 -7.30 18.72
N ASN A 84 7.29 -7.60 17.47
CA ASN A 84 7.70 -6.79 16.32
C ASN A 84 7.05 -5.39 16.34
N LEU A 85 5.77 -5.29 16.71
CA LEU A 85 5.11 -3.99 16.87
C LEU A 85 5.81 -3.14 17.94
N GLN A 86 6.28 -3.75 19.05
CA GLN A 86 7.08 -3.04 20.04
C GLN A 86 8.44 -2.60 19.49
N ASN A 87 9.11 -3.44 18.71
CA ASN A 87 10.36 -3.09 18.05
C ASN A 87 10.16 -1.91 17.07
N PHE A 88 9.04 -1.89 16.36
CA PHE A 88 8.68 -0.78 15.48
C PHE A 88 8.48 0.52 16.25
N ALA A 89 7.78 0.46 17.40
CA ALA A 89 7.58 1.64 18.24
C ALA A 89 8.91 2.16 18.79
N ASN A 90 9.79 1.27 19.24
CA ASN A 90 11.13 1.62 19.70
C ASN A 90 11.96 2.30 18.61
N ALA A 91 11.92 1.78 17.37
CA ALA A 91 12.67 2.34 16.26
C ALA A 91 12.15 3.73 15.85
N ILE A 92 10.83 3.93 15.84
CA ILE A 92 10.23 5.24 15.57
C ILE A 92 10.61 6.25 16.67
N HIS A 93 10.59 5.83 17.94
CA HIS A 93 11.02 6.67 19.06
C HIS A 93 12.52 7.03 18.96
N GLN A 94 13.38 6.05 18.65
CA GLN A 94 14.82 6.27 18.45
C GLN A 94 15.12 7.20 17.26
N ALA A 95 14.25 7.25 16.25
CA ALA A 95 14.34 8.20 15.14
C ALA A 95 13.91 9.62 15.51
N GLY A 96 13.53 9.86 16.78
CA GLY A 96 13.22 11.18 17.33
C GLY A 96 11.73 11.45 17.50
N ALA A 97 10.85 10.45 17.37
CA ALA A 97 9.44 10.61 17.71
C ALA A 97 9.25 10.75 19.24
N PRO A 98 8.46 11.72 19.72
CA PRO A 98 8.19 11.87 21.15
C PRO A 98 7.29 10.76 21.71
N LEU A 99 6.54 10.05 20.88
CA LEU A 99 5.76 8.87 21.27
C LEU A 99 6.64 7.63 21.34
N ASP A 100 6.63 6.94 22.46
CA ASP A 100 7.35 5.68 22.68
C ASP A 100 6.53 4.44 22.29
N ASN A 101 5.26 4.64 21.99
CA ASN A 101 4.28 3.60 21.68
C ASN A 101 3.73 3.66 20.23
N CYS A 102 4.26 4.52 19.37
CA CYS A 102 3.85 4.63 17.97
C CYS A 102 4.59 3.61 17.10
N TRP A 103 3.88 2.61 16.55
CA TRP A 103 4.47 1.54 15.73
C TRP A 103 4.34 1.73 14.23
N GLY A 104 3.55 2.70 13.77
CA GLY A 104 3.34 2.91 12.35
C GLY A 104 2.56 4.19 12.05
N PHE A 105 2.39 4.46 10.77
CA PHE A 105 1.76 5.68 10.28
C PHE A 105 0.60 5.34 9.37
N VAL A 106 -0.53 6.07 9.51
CA VAL A 106 -1.69 5.97 8.61
C VAL A 106 -1.78 7.21 7.74
N ASP A 107 -2.04 7.00 6.46
CA ASP A 107 -2.30 8.09 5.52
C ASP A 107 -3.23 7.66 4.39
N GLY A 108 -3.90 8.66 3.78
CA GLY A 108 -4.76 8.50 2.63
C GLY A 108 -4.05 8.88 1.33
N THR A 109 -4.10 8.02 0.30
CA THR A 109 -3.54 8.36 -1.00
C THR A 109 -4.62 8.48 -2.07
N VAL A 110 -4.46 9.47 -2.94
CA VAL A 110 -5.34 9.76 -4.08
C VAL A 110 -4.67 9.26 -5.35
N ARG A 111 -5.31 8.30 -6.05
CA ARG A 111 -4.82 7.76 -7.32
C ARG A 111 -5.63 8.31 -8.48
N PRO A 112 -5.07 9.26 -9.25
CA PRO A 112 -5.76 9.84 -10.40
C PRO A 112 -6.14 8.76 -11.44
N ILE A 113 -7.34 8.90 -11.99
CA ILE A 113 -7.86 8.02 -13.04
C ILE A 113 -8.30 8.84 -14.26
N CYS A 114 -8.51 8.16 -15.38
CA CYS A 114 -9.16 8.77 -16.54
C CYS A 114 -10.56 9.26 -16.14
N ARG A 115 -10.96 10.44 -16.60
CA ARG A 115 -12.32 10.95 -16.39
C ARG A 115 -13.33 9.91 -16.89
N PRO A 116 -14.21 9.38 -16.06
CA PRO A 116 -15.21 8.40 -16.49
C PRO A 116 -16.37 9.07 -17.19
N ASN A 117 -17.11 8.32 -18.01
CA ASN A 117 -18.30 8.80 -18.66
C ASN A 117 -19.47 8.98 -17.69
N GLN A 118 -19.56 8.12 -16.67
CA GLN A 118 -20.60 8.13 -15.64
C GLN A 118 -20.01 8.34 -14.26
N LEU A 119 -20.85 8.74 -13.30
CA LEU A 119 -20.48 8.90 -11.87
C LEU A 119 -19.31 9.85 -11.64
N GLN A 120 -19.08 10.83 -12.53
CA GLN A 120 -17.94 11.76 -12.45
C GLN A 120 -17.86 12.47 -11.09
N ARG A 121 -19.02 12.92 -10.54
CA ARG A 121 -19.10 13.59 -9.23
C ARG A 121 -18.70 12.69 -8.07
N VAL A 122 -18.93 11.38 -8.18
CA VAL A 122 -18.60 10.39 -7.13
C VAL A 122 -17.10 10.21 -7.02
N VAL A 123 -16.41 10.12 -8.14
CA VAL A 123 -14.94 9.91 -8.17
C VAL A 123 -14.14 11.21 -8.21
N TYR A 124 -14.78 12.39 -8.24
CA TYR A 124 -14.08 13.66 -8.25
C TYR A 124 -13.57 14.03 -6.84
N ASN A 125 -12.25 14.16 -6.72
CA ASN A 125 -11.60 14.66 -5.51
C ASN A 125 -11.46 16.18 -5.63
N GLY A 126 -12.23 16.93 -4.83
CA GLY A 126 -12.26 18.39 -4.87
C GLY A 126 -10.95 19.02 -4.39
N HIS A 127 -10.27 18.40 -3.42
CA HIS A 127 -9.00 18.91 -2.88
C HIS A 127 -7.88 18.83 -3.93
N LYS A 128 -7.72 17.68 -4.59
CA LYS A 128 -6.70 17.49 -5.65
C LYS A 128 -7.19 17.91 -7.05
N ARG A 129 -8.48 18.26 -7.20
CA ARG A 129 -9.12 18.68 -8.46
C ARG A 129 -8.96 17.64 -9.59
N VAL A 130 -9.07 16.36 -9.26
CA VAL A 130 -8.92 15.23 -10.19
C VAL A 130 -10.00 14.18 -9.97
N HIS A 131 -10.35 13.41 -11.02
CA HIS A 131 -11.08 12.16 -10.85
C HIS A 131 -10.11 11.11 -10.34
N ALA A 132 -10.45 10.43 -9.25
CA ALA A 132 -9.54 9.55 -8.57
C ALA A 132 -10.26 8.42 -7.80
N LEU A 133 -9.52 7.37 -7.53
CA LEU A 133 -9.79 6.41 -6.47
C LEU A 133 -8.91 6.73 -5.26
N LYS A 134 -9.41 6.46 -4.07
CA LYS A 134 -8.66 6.67 -2.83
C LYS A 134 -8.35 5.33 -2.17
N PHE A 135 -7.20 5.30 -1.49
CA PHE A 135 -6.78 4.21 -0.64
C PHE A 135 -6.27 4.78 0.67
N GLN A 136 -6.46 4.06 1.76
CA GLN A 136 -5.85 4.31 3.06
C GLN A 136 -4.84 3.21 3.33
N SER A 137 -3.63 3.56 3.74
CA SER A 137 -2.67 2.56 4.17
C SER A 137 -2.13 2.82 5.56
N ILE A 138 -1.70 1.75 6.22
CA ILE A 138 -0.86 1.79 7.41
C ILE A 138 0.51 1.26 6.98
N ALA A 139 1.52 2.10 7.12
CA ALA A 139 2.91 1.77 6.83
C ALA A 139 3.69 1.55 8.12
N ALA A 140 4.49 0.49 8.15
CA ALA A 140 5.41 0.17 9.25
C ALA A 140 6.82 0.71 8.97
N PRO A 141 7.67 0.90 9.99
CA PRO A 141 9.01 1.46 9.83
C PRO A 141 9.97 0.55 9.05
N ASN A 142 9.68 -0.75 8.93
CA ASN A 142 10.42 -1.66 8.05
C ASN A 142 10.13 -1.46 6.55
N GLY A 143 9.33 -0.45 6.19
CA GLY A 143 8.99 -0.09 4.82
C GLY A 143 7.85 -0.89 4.19
N LEU A 144 7.19 -1.77 4.95
CA LEU A 144 6.06 -2.55 4.46
C LEU A 144 4.73 -1.81 4.69
N VAL A 145 3.83 -1.96 3.73
CA VAL A 145 2.41 -1.64 3.90
C VAL A 145 1.76 -2.77 4.70
N ALA A 146 1.39 -2.47 5.95
CA ALA A 146 0.73 -3.42 6.85
C ALA A 146 -0.78 -3.55 6.59
N ASN A 147 -1.39 -2.48 6.11
CA ASN A 147 -2.81 -2.48 5.76
C ASN A 147 -3.06 -1.54 4.58
N LEU A 148 -3.90 -1.96 3.65
CA LEU A 148 -4.36 -1.14 2.54
C LEU A 148 -5.87 -1.32 2.37
N PHE A 149 -6.63 -0.27 2.62
CA PHE A 149 -8.07 -0.22 2.43
C PHE A 149 -8.42 0.59 1.18
N GLY A 150 -9.32 0.10 0.38
CA GLY A 150 -9.78 0.70 -0.87
C GLY A 150 -9.80 -0.34 -2.01
N PRO A 151 -10.16 0.07 -3.25
CA PRO A 151 -10.44 1.45 -3.67
C PRO A 151 -11.79 1.95 -3.16
N ILE A 152 -11.84 3.22 -2.85
CA ILE A 152 -13.09 3.94 -2.60
C ILE A 152 -13.18 5.19 -3.51
N GLU A 153 -14.35 5.82 -3.52
CA GLU A 153 -14.59 6.99 -4.36
C GLU A 153 -13.74 8.21 -3.96
N GLY A 154 -13.26 8.96 -4.96
CA GLY A 154 -12.35 10.10 -4.78
C GLY A 154 -12.88 11.24 -3.90
N ARG A 155 -14.20 11.40 -3.79
CA ARG A 155 -14.84 12.43 -2.95
C ARG A 155 -14.82 12.12 -1.45
N ARG A 156 -14.58 10.85 -1.05
CA ARG A 156 -14.66 10.40 0.35
C ARG A 156 -13.60 11.08 1.22
N HIS A 157 -13.98 11.56 2.41
CA HIS A 157 -13.06 12.11 3.40
C HIS A 157 -12.28 10.99 4.13
N ASP A 158 -11.07 11.29 4.60
CA ASP A 158 -10.18 10.30 5.24
C ASP A 158 -10.78 9.74 6.53
N SER A 159 -11.47 10.56 7.31
CA SER A 159 -12.21 10.12 8.51
C SER A 159 -13.34 9.13 8.18
N GLY A 160 -14.05 9.35 7.06
CA GLY A 160 -15.08 8.43 6.57
C GLY A 160 -14.47 7.14 6.07
N MET A 161 -13.33 7.23 5.38
CA MET A 161 -12.57 6.07 4.91
C MET A 161 -12.07 5.20 6.07
N LEU A 162 -11.60 5.83 7.15
CA LEU A 162 -11.21 5.13 8.38
C LEU A 162 -12.39 4.35 9.00
N ALA A 163 -13.58 4.97 9.05
CA ALA A 163 -14.77 4.30 9.56
C ALA A 163 -15.17 3.08 8.69
N ASP A 164 -15.17 3.26 7.37
CA ASP A 164 -15.52 2.20 6.41
C ASP A 164 -14.50 1.04 6.42
N SER A 165 -13.24 1.32 6.70
CA SER A 165 -12.17 0.29 6.73
C SER A 165 -12.29 -0.68 7.89
N ASN A 166 -13.07 -0.36 8.91
CA ASN A 166 -13.19 -1.14 10.15
C ASN A 166 -11.83 -1.52 10.77
N VAL A 167 -10.81 -0.68 10.58
CA VAL A 167 -9.43 -0.95 11.02
C VAL A 167 -9.24 -0.72 12.52
N LEU A 168 -9.97 0.25 13.12
CA LEU A 168 -9.83 0.60 14.54
C LEU A 168 -10.10 -0.58 15.50
N PRO A 169 -11.20 -1.37 15.34
CA PRO A 169 -11.42 -2.54 16.19
C PRO A 169 -10.28 -3.57 16.09
N ARG A 170 -9.70 -3.74 14.91
CA ARG A 170 -8.57 -4.64 14.67
C ARG A 170 -7.29 -4.13 15.33
N LEU A 171 -7.02 -2.82 15.23
CA LEU A 171 -5.89 -2.17 15.92
C LEU A 171 -6.01 -2.35 17.44
N ARG A 172 -7.21 -2.24 18.01
CA ARG A 172 -7.44 -2.50 19.44
C ARG A 172 -7.02 -3.89 19.88
N GLN A 173 -7.17 -4.88 19.02
CA GLN A 173 -6.78 -6.25 19.32
C GLN A 173 -5.27 -6.41 19.36
N ILE A 174 -4.55 -5.90 18.33
CA ILE A 174 -3.10 -6.07 18.20
C ILE A 174 -2.30 -5.08 19.06
N CYS A 175 -2.85 -3.89 19.35
CA CYS A 175 -2.16 -2.84 20.10
C CYS A 175 -2.29 -2.99 21.63
N ARG A 176 -2.97 -4.02 22.14
CA ARG A 176 -3.11 -4.26 23.57
C ARG A 176 -1.79 -4.61 24.22
N ARG A 177 -1.52 -3.96 25.36
CA ARG A 177 -0.42 -4.26 26.28
C ARG A 177 -0.98 -4.54 27.68
N ASN A 178 -0.43 -5.54 28.36
CA ASN A 178 -0.79 -5.81 29.76
C ASN A 178 -0.38 -4.65 30.65
N ASN A 179 -1.36 -3.97 31.24
CA ASN A 179 -1.18 -2.84 32.22
C ASN A 179 -0.34 -1.66 31.72
N GLN A 180 -0.19 -1.45 30.40
CA GLN A 180 0.55 -0.33 29.82
C GLN A 180 -0.32 0.44 28.83
N ILE A 181 0.13 1.66 28.48
CA ILE A 181 -0.48 2.45 27.41
C ILE A 181 -0.43 1.61 26.10
N PRO A 182 -1.57 1.44 25.41
CA PRO A 182 -1.62 0.62 24.19
C PRO A 182 -0.69 1.19 23.11
N LEU A 183 -0.21 0.33 22.24
CA LEU A 183 0.47 0.76 21.02
C LEU A 183 -0.50 1.57 20.13
N CYS A 184 0.03 2.50 19.38
CA CYS A 184 -0.76 3.34 18.50
C CYS A 184 -0.12 3.50 17.12
N ILE A 185 -0.92 3.96 16.16
CA ILE A 185 -0.44 4.52 14.90
C ILE A 185 -0.64 6.04 14.91
N TYR A 186 0.05 6.76 14.02
CA TYR A 186 -0.06 8.20 13.91
C TYR A 186 -0.53 8.61 12.51
N GLY A 187 -1.54 9.46 12.44
CA GLY A 187 -2.11 10.00 11.21
C GLY A 187 -2.03 11.52 11.12
N ASP A 188 -2.58 12.08 10.05
CA ASP A 188 -2.72 13.51 9.86
C ASP A 188 -3.91 14.10 10.64
N LEU A 189 -4.15 15.40 10.50
CA LEU A 189 -5.23 16.13 11.17
C LEU A 189 -6.63 15.65 10.81
N ALA A 190 -6.81 14.99 9.67
CA ALA A 190 -8.12 14.51 9.21
C ALA A 190 -8.62 13.29 10.01
N TYR A 191 -7.72 12.61 10.71
CA TYR A 191 -8.05 11.44 11.51
C TYR A 191 -8.56 11.81 12.91
N PRO A 192 -9.49 11.02 13.51
CA PRO A 192 -9.96 11.24 14.87
C PRO A 192 -8.90 10.82 15.89
N LEU A 193 -8.80 11.55 17.00
CA LEU A 193 -7.95 11.14 18.13
C LEU A 193 -8.57 9.94 18.85
N ARG A 194 -7.80 8.86 19.02
CA ARG A 194 -8.16 7.62 19.73
C ARG A 194 -6.94 7.06 20.46
N PRO A 195 -7.08 6.19 21.46
CA PRO A 195 -5.94 5.54 22.10
C PRO A 195 -5.01 4.83 21.10
N GLU A 196 -5.59 4.17 20.09
CA GLU A 196 -4.85 3.42 19.05
C GLU A 196 -4.43 4.29 17.85
N LEU A 197 -4.89 5.56 17.80
CA LEU A 197 -4.65 6.46 16.66
C LEU A 197 -4.41 7.88 17.15
N GLN A 198 -3.16 8.30 17.08
CA GLN A 198 -2.72 9.64 17.48
C GLN A 198 -2.63 10.56 16.27
N LYS A 199 -2.67 11.86 16.51
CA LYS A 199 -2.59 12.90 15.48
C LYS A 199 -1.92 14.16 16.01
N PRO A 200 -1.55 15.14 15.14
CA PRO A 200 -1.00 16.41 15.56
C PRO A 200 -1.95 17.19 16.50
N PHE A 201 -1.36 17.95 17.40
CA PHE A 201 -2.09 18.98 18.15
C PHE A 201 -2.63 20.02 17.19
N GLN A 202 -3.86 20.49 17.44
CA GLN A 202 -4.58 21.44 16.60
C GLN A 202 -5.11 22.59 17.46
N GLY A 203 -5.02 23.82 17.00
CA GLY A 203 -5.54 25.01 17.67
C GLY A 203 -4.92 26.29 17.11
N LEU A 204 -5.53 27.45 17.42
CA LEU A 204 -5.04 28.77 17.01
C LEU A 204 -3.76 29.17 17.78
N GLN A 205 -3.63 28.72 19.03
CA GLN A 205 -2.47 29.00 19.89
C GLN A 205 -1.97 27.68 20.47
N LEU A 206 -0.95 27.12 19.83
CA LEU A 206 -0.25 25.95 20.34
C LEU A 206 0.89 26.39 21.25
N THR A 207 1.09 25.66 22.37
CA THR A 207 2.28 25.84 23.21
C THR A 207 3.54 25.45 22.44
N GLN A 208 4.72 25.85 22.93
CA GLN A 208 5.99 25.49 22.28
C GLN A 208 6.16 23.96 22.27
N ASP A 209 5.88 23.27 23.36
CA ASP A 209 5.95 21.80 23.46
C ASP A 209 5.05 21.10 22.43
N GLN A 210 3.84 21.63 22.20
CA GLN A 210 2.93 21.08 21.17
C GLN A 210 3.45 21.29 19.75
N LYS A 211 4.09 22.43 19.48
CA LYS A 211 4.75 22.69 18.18
C LYS A 211 5.93 21.75 17.96
N ASP A 212 6.77 21.56 19.00
CA ASP A 212 7.92 20.69 18.95
C ASP A 212 7.50 19.23 18.76
N TYR A 213 6.47 18.77 19.46
CA TYR A 213 5.84 17.48 19.26
C TYR A 213 5.37 17.30 17.80
N ASN A 214 4.60 18.25 17.28
CA ASN A 214 4.10 18.18 15.90
C ASN A 214 5.24 18.13 14.88
N THR A 215 6.31 18.90 15.10
CA THR A 215 7.48 18.94 14.23
C THR A 215 8.22 17.60 14.25
N ALA A 216 8.46 17.02 15.43
CA ALA A 216 9.16 15.76 15.57
C ALA A 216 8.37 14.59 14.97
N MET A 217 7.05 14.51 15.24
CA MET A 217 6.18 13.49 14.64
C MET A 217 6.09 13.62 13.11
N SER A 218 6.03 14.84 12.59
CA SER A 218 5.99 15.08 11.13
C SER A 218 7.26 14.61 10.43
N LYS A 219 8.43 14.76 11.05
CA LYS A 219 9.70 14.24 10.51
C LYS A 219 9.68 12.72 10.39
N CYS A 220 9.17 12.02 11.40
CA CYS A 220 9.09 10.56 11.37
C CYS A 220 8.01 10.08 10.37
N ARG A 221 6.88 10.82 10.23
CA ARG A 221 5.79 10.46 9.32
C ARG A 221 6.17 10.51 7.83
N ILE A 222 7.23 11.23 7.47
CA ILE A 222 7.78 11.23 6.10
C ILE A 222 8.01 9.80 5.57
N GLY A 223 8.31 8.85 6.44
CA GLY A 223 8.48 7.44 6.07
C GLY A 223 7.26 6.83 5.34
N VAL A 224 6.02 7.23 5.66
CA VAL A 224 4.83 6.73 4.96
C VAL A 224 4.69 7.34 3.56
N GLU A 225 5.11 8.57 3.39
CA GLU A 225 5.07 9.25 2.09
C GLU A 225 6.05 8.57 1.11
N TRP A 226 7.21 8.12 1.59
CA TRP A 226 8.16 7.35 0.79
C TRP A 226 7.55 6.04 0.28
N VAL A 227 6.81 5.31 1.12
CA VAL A 227 6.15 4.05 0.73
C VAL A 227 5.17 4.29 -0.42
N PHE A 228 4.34 5.34 -0.36
CA PHE A 228 3.45 5.67 -1.47
C PHE A 228 4.20 6.12 -2.73
N GLY A 229 5.29 6.86 -2.56
CA GLY A 229 6.20 7.24 -3.64
C GLY A 229 6.82 6.01 -4.31
N GLU A 230 7.28 5.06 -3.53
CA GLU A 230 7.89 3.82 -4.04
C GLU A 230 6.92 3.02 -4.91
N ILE A 231 5.65 2.83 -4.50
CA ILE A 231 4.65 2.11 -5.29
C ILE A 231 4.52 2.70 -6.70
N THR A 232 4.44 4.03 -6.82
CA THR A 232 4.28 4.68 -8.11
C THR A 232 5.58 4.89 -8.88
N ASN A 233 6.71 4.89 -8.20
CA ASN A 233 8.02 4.95 -8.84
C ASN A 233 8.41 3.63 -9.49
N TYR A 234 8.16 2.50 -8.81
CA TYR A 234 8.41 1.17 -9.38
C TYR A 234 7.34 0.76 -10.39
N PHE A 235 6.09 1.13 -10.15
CA PHE A 235 4.95 0.79 -11.01
C PHE A 235 4.34 2.04 -11.64
N LYS A 236 5.10 2.68 -12.51
CA LYS A 236 4.76 3.96 -13.14
C LYS A 236 3.48 3.91 -13.97
N PHE A 237 3.05 2.73 -14.39
CA PHE A 237 1.75 2.53 -15.02
C PHE A 237 0.59 3.04 -14.17
N MET A 238 0.68 2.90 -12.83
CA MET A 238 -0.36 3.34 -11.88
C MET A 238 -0.42 4.86 -11.69
N ASP A 239 0.55 5.60 -12.21
CA ASP A 239 0.59 7.07 -12.23
C ASP A 239 0.12 7.65 -13.58
N PHE A 240 -0.09 6.81 -14.59
CA PHE A 240 -0.48 7.25 -15.93
C PHE A 240 -2.00 7.20 -16.12
N LYS A 241 -2.70 8.22 -15.59
CA LYS A 241 -4.16 8.30 -15.51
C LYS A 241 -4.92 7.98 -16.82
N ARG A 242 -4.32 8.26 -18.00
CA ARG A 242 -4.99 8.02 -19.31
C ARG A 242 -5.28 6.53 -19.55
N ASN A 243 -4.49 5.63 -18.99
CA ASN A 243 -4.69 4.18 -19.10
C ASN A 243 -5.61 3.60 -18.02
N LEU A 244 -5.89 4.38 -16.96
CA LEU A 244 -6.68 3.94 -15.82
C LEU A 244 -8.16 4.28 -16.04
N LYS A 245 -8.85 3.46 -16.83
CA LYS A 245 -10.26 3.64 -17.20
C LYS A 245 -11.14 2.70 -16.39
N ILE A 246 -11.99 3.25 -15.51
CA ILE A 246 -13.01 2.49 -14.77
C ILE A 246 -13.93 1.77 -15.76
N GLY A 247 -14.24 0.50 -15.46
CA GLY A 247 -15.08 -0.36 -16.30
C GLY A 247 -14.30 -1.13 -17.38
N LEU A 248 -13.10 -0.66 -17.77
CA LEU A 248 -12.22 -1.35 -18.72
C LEU A 248 -11.00 -1.99 -18.04
N SER A 249 -10.55 -1.44 -16.93
CA SER A 249 -9.40 -1.93 -16.19
C SER A 249 -9.76 -2.11 -14.71
N PRO A 250 -9.33 -3.19 -14.05
CA PRO A 250 -9.56 -3.43 -12.63
C PRO A 250 -8.57 -2.62 -11.77
N ILE A 251 -8.64 -1.29 -11.84
CA ILE A 251 -7.64 -0.34 -11.30
C ILE A 251 -7.38 -0.62 -9.82
N GLY A 252 -8.42 -0.90 -9.02
CA GLY A 252 -8.27 -1.21 -7.61
C GLY A 252 -7.41 -2.43 -7.37
N LYS A 253 -7.67 -3.55 -8.07
CA LYS A 253 -6.86 -4.76 -7.99
C LYS A 253 -5.42 -4.52 -8.45
N MET A 254 -5.24 -3.76 -9.53
CA MET A 254 -3.90 -3.43 -10.04
C MET A 254 -3.08 -2.68 -8.99
N TYR A 255 -3.67 -1.70 -8.30
CA TYR A 255 -2.98 -0.94 -7.24
C TYR A 255 -2.64 -1.84 -6.04
N ILE A 256 -3.56 -2.71 -5.62
CA ILE A 256 -3.32 -3.70 -4.56
C ILE A 256 -2.17 -4.64 -4.93
N VAL A 257 -2.16 -5.16 -6.17
CA VAL A 257 -1.07 -6.01 -6.66
C VAL A 257 0.26 -5.25 -6.73
N CYS A 258 0.26 -4.00 -7.18
CA CYS A 258 1.47 -3.16 -7.15
C CYS A 258 1.98 -2.96 -5.71
N THR A 259 1.10 -2.79 -4.73
CA THR A 259 1.47 -2.68 -3.31
C THR A 259 2.09 -3.98 -2.79
N LEU A 260 1.49 -5.15 -3.11
CA LEU A 260 2.06 -6.46 -2.77
C LEU A 260 3.45 -6.67 -3.38
N LEU A 261 3.62 -6.30 -4.66
CA LEU A 261 4.91 -6.38 -5.35
C LEU A 261 5.93 -5.39 -4.78
N THR A 262 5.50 -4.22 -4.31
CA THR A 262 6.37 -3.26 -3.60
C THR A 262 6.82 -3.85 -2.26
N ASN A 263 5.92 -4.45 -1.48
CA ASN A 263 6.27 -5.15 -0.25
C ASN A 263 7.24 -6.30 -0.52
N ALA A 264 6.99 -7.12 -1.56
CA ALA A 264 7.92 -8.18 -1.98
C ALA A 264 9.31 -7.63 -2.29
N ARG A 265 9.38 -6.53 -3.04
CA ARG A 265 10.65 -5.87 -3.35
C ARG A 265 11.35 -5.37 -2.08
N THR A 266 10.60 -4.76 -1.16
CA THR A 266 11.14 -4.31 0.14
C THR A 266 11.72 -5.48 0.92
N CYS A 267 11.05 -6.63 0.95
CA CYS A 267 11.57 -7.86 1.58
C CYS A 267 12.86 -8.37 0.93
N MET A 268 13.06 -8.13 -0.36
CA MET A 268 14.24 -8.60 -1.11
C MET A 268 15.43 -7.65 -1.05
N TYR A 269 15.19 -6.35 -0.99
CA TYR A 269 16.22 -5.32 -1.22
C TYR A 269 16.21 -4.19 -0.17
N GLY A 270 15.28 -4.23 0.78
CA GLY A 270 15.04 -3.11 1.69
C GLY A 270 14.33 -1.93 1.01
N SER A 271 14.14 -0.86 1.76
CA SER A 271 13.51 0.37 1.33
C SER A 271 14.16 1.60 1.98
N GLN A 272 13.80 2.80 1.52
CA GLN A 272 14.23 4.04 2.16
C GLN A 272 13.74 4.11 3.62
N SER A 273 12.51 3.67 3.89
CA SER A 273 11.95 3.64 5.25
C SER A 273 12.68 2.66 6.15
N SER A 274 12.94 1.42 5.69
CA SER A 274 13.68 0.41 6.47
C SER A 274 15.09 0.88 6.84
N SER A 275 15.77 1.55 5.92
CA SER A 275 17.10 2.14 6.15
C SER A 275 17.04 3.30 7.13
N TYR A 276 16.04 4.18 7.03
CA TYR A 276 15.87 5.33 7.91
C TYR A 276 15.61 4.91 9.37
N PHE A 277 14.72 3.96 9.57
CA PHE A 277 14.37 3.44 10.91
C PHE A 277 15.30 2.32 11.39
N ARG A 278 16.21 1.84 10.55
CA ARG A 278 17.14 0.74 10.85
C ARG A 278 16.42 -0.54 11.29
N ILE A 279 15.32 -0.87 10.60
CA ILE A 279 14.54 -2.09 10.81
C ILE A 279 14.52 -2.88 9.53
N ASP A 280 15.05 -4.09 9.57
CA ASP A 280 15.02 -4.98 8.42
C ASP A 280 13.60 -5.55 8.19
N PRO A 281 13.14 -5.61 6.94
CA PRO A 281 11.92 -6.31 6.62
C PRO A 281 12.10 -7.83 6.78
N PRO A 282 11.00 -8.61 6.91
CA PRO A 282 11.06 -10.07 6.87
C PRO A 282 11.58 -10.55 5.50
N THR A 283 11.94 -11.82 5.40
CA THR A 283 12.24 -12.39 4.07
C THR A 283 10.97 -12.42 3.21
N VAL A 284 11.14 -12.47 1.88
CA VAL A 284 9.99 -12.56 0.96
C VAL A 284 9.15 -13.83 1.21
N TRP A 285 9.77 -14.89 1.69
CA TRP A 285 9.11 -16.14 2.05
C TRP A 285 8.24 -15.98 3.29
N ASP A 286 8.79 -15.40 4.36
CA ASP A 286 8.05 -15.15 5.60
C ASP A 286 6.87 -14.18 5.38
N TYR A 287 7.02 -13.25 4.44
CA TYR A 287 5.94 -12.31 4.11
C TYR A 287 4.76 -13.00 3.42
N PHE A 288 5.00 -13.94 2.48
CA PHE A 288 3.95 -14.59 1.70
C PHE A 288 3.45 -15.92 2.30
N GLN A 289 4.10 -16.46 3.33
CA GLN A 289 3.54 -17.58 4.11
C GLN A 289 2.35 -17.09 4.94
#